data_97370dc6a729618b3ba11c5b0346a8f0
#
_entry.id   97370dc6a729618b3ba11c5b0346a8f0
#
_cell.length_a   1.000
_cell.length_b   1.000
_cell.length_c   1.000
_cell.angle_alpha   90.00
_cell.angle_beta   90.00
_cell.angle_gamma   90.00
#
_symmetry.space_group_name_H-M   'P 1'
#
loop_
_entity.id
_entity.type
_entity.pdbx_description
1 polymer ?
#
loop_
_entity_poly.entity_id
_entity_poly.type
_entity_poly.pdbx_seq_one_letter_code
_entity_poly.pdbx_strand_id
1 'polypeptide(L)'
;MSRYYYDLHIHSCLSPCAEDDNTPNNVAGMAKLSGLDIVALTDHNSVKNCPAFFEAAERYEVIPIAGMELTTSEEIHVVCLFEMLDDALRFGEEIDRRRLPVKNRPDIFGEQLILDSEDNLIGNEENLLSVATDISVESLPELVRGYGGICYPAHIDRDSGGIVSILGTLPDDLGFSAVEFRDAGNIKSYSERFDLSGMTVVTNSDAHFLTGIRDKEAYFDLPDGLSSPEEIRAELFKLLR
;
A
#
# COMPACT_ATOMS: atom_id res chain seq x y z
N MET A 1 17.46 19.45 3.95
CA MET A 1 16.39 18.52 3.61
C MET A 1 16.68 17.95 2.24
N SER A 2 16.67 16.63 2.11
CA SER A 2 16.81 15.90 0.85
C SER A 2 15.45 15.44 0.37
N ARG A 3 15.21 15.54 -0.93
CA ARG A 3 13.93 15.14 -1.52
C ARG A 3 13.96 13.67 -1.89
N TYR A 4 12.90 12.93 -1.45
CA TYR A 4 12.68 11.52 -1.77
C TYR A 4 11.37 11.37 -2.50
N TYR A 5 11.41 10.93 -3.76
CA TYR A 5 10.23 10.66 -4.57
C TYR A 5 9.64 9.31 -4.19
N TYR A 6 8.31 9.23 -4.09
CA TYR A 6 7.65 8.03 -3.57
C TYR A 6 6.43 7.61 -4.38
N ASP A 7 6.09 6.34 -4.24
CA ASP A 7 4.79 5.76 -4.51
C ASP A 7 4.50 4.70 -3.44
N LEU A 8 3.50 4.96 -2.59
CA LEU A 8 3.20 4.11 -1.43
C LEU A 8 1.97 3.21 -1.64
N HIS A 9 1.55 3.01 -2.91
CA HIS A 9 0.42 2.18 -3.24
C HIS A 9 0.59 1.57 -4.64
N ILE A 10 1.18 0.35 -4.68
CA ILE A 10 1.42 -0.43 -5.89
C ILE A 10 1.07 -1.89 -5.62
N HIS A 11 0.41 -2.54 -6.59
CA HIS A 11 0.05 -3.94 -6.53
C HIS A 11 1.01 -4.81 -7.35
N SER A 12 1.30 -6.01 -6.85
CA SER A 12 2.00 -7.04 -7.62
C SER A 12 1.02 -8.05 -8.24
N CYS A 13 1.57 -9.01 -8.99
CA CYS A 13 0.84 -10.15 -9.53
C CYS A 13 0.19 -11.07 -8.47
N LEU A 14 0.35 -10.76 -7.19
CA LEU A 14 -0.39 -11.39 -6.09
C LEU A 14 -1.82 -10.86 -5.98
N SER A 15 -2.05 -9.59 -6.33
CA SER A 15 -3.39 -9.01 -6.39
C SER A 15 -4.14 -9.51 -7.62
N PRO A 16 -5.37 -10.06 -7.48
CA PRO A 16 -6.08 -10.72 -8.59
C PRO A 16 -6.47 -9.77 -9.73
N CYS A 17 -6.45 -8.46 -9.47
CA CYS A 17 -6.73 -7.40 -10.44
C CYS A 17 -5.47 -6.81 -11.09
N ALA A 18 -4.28 -7.23 -10.68
CA ALA A 18 -3.03 -6.81 -11.27
C ALA A 18 -2.60 -7.73 -12.42
N GLU A 19 -1.77 -7.23 -13.34
CA GLU A 19 -1.21 -8.02 -14.41
C GLU A 19 -0.13 -9.00 -13.90
N ASP A 20 0.00 -10.17 -14.52
CA ASP A 20 0.93 -11.22 -14.09
C ASP A 20 2.40 -10.79 -14.20
N ASP A 21 2.72 -9.84 -15.07
CA ASP A 21 4.07 -9.28 -15.22
C ASP A 21 4.41 -8.20 -14.18
N ASN A 22 3.45 -7.81 -13.31
CA ASN A 22 3.70 -6.99 -12.13
C ASN A 22 4.42 -7.78 -11.03
N THR A 23 5.50 -8.47 -11.40
CA THR A 23 6.29 -9.23 -10.44
C THR A 23 7.01 -8.32 -9.45
N PRO A 24 7.35 -8.78 -8.23
CA PRO A 24 8.12 -7.98 -7.27
C PRO A 24 9.40 -7.37 -7.86
N ASN A 25 10.10 -8.13 -8.69
CA ASN A 25 11.33 -7.69 -9.35
C ASN A 25 11.05 -6.62 -10.43
N ASN A 26 10.00 -6.80 -11.25
CA ASN A 26 9.63 -5.84 -12.27
C ASN A 26 9.11 -4.53 -11.67
N VAL A 27 8.34 -4.59 -10.57
CA VAL A 27 7.89 -3.41 -9.82
C VAL A 27 9.09 -2.60 -9.31
N ALA A 28 10.07 -3.26 -8.67
CA ALA A 28 11.29 -2.61 -8.19
C ALA A 28 12.10 -1.98 -9.34
N GLY A 29 12.25 -2.70 -10.47
CA GLY A 29 12.93 -2.21 -11.66
C GLY A 29 12.23 -1.02 -12.30
N MET A 30 10.90 -1.07 -12.42
CA MET A 30 10.10 0.03 -12.98
C MET A 30 10.14 1.25 -12.05
N ALA A 31 10.04 1.07 -10.73
CA ALA A 31 10.18 2.15 -9.76
C ALA A 31 11.51 2.90 -9.94
N LYS A 32 12.61 2.17 -10.12
CA LYS A 32 13.92 2.79 -10.41
C LYS A 32 13.92 3.56 -11.73
N LEU A 33 13.32 2.99 -12.79
CA LEU A 33 13.23 3.66 -14.10
C LEU A 33 12.38 4.93 -14.02
N SER A 34 11.30 4.92 -13.25
CA SER A 34 10.44 6.08 -13.00
C SER A 34 11.09 7.13 -12.06
N GLY A 35 12.27 6.85 -11.50
CA GLY A 35 13.03 7.73 -10.63
C GLY A 35 12.45 7.86 -9.22
N LEU A 36 11.76 6.82 -8.74
CA LEU A 36 11.26 6.74 -7.37
C LEU A 36 12.39 6.29 -6.43
N ASP A 37 12.40 6.88 -5.24
CA ASP A 37 13.34 6.56 -4.16
C ASP A 37 12.71 5.60 -3.14
N ILE A 38 11.42 5.79 -2.81
CA ILE A 38 10.69 5.02 -1.79
C ILE A 38 9.44 4.41 -2.43
N VAL A 39 9.26 3.10 -2.29
CA VAL A 39 8.11 2.40 -2.88
C VAL A 39 7.52 1.40 -1.89
N ALA A 40 6.20 1.41 -1.75
CA ALA A 40 5.48 0.39 -1.00
C ALA A 40 4.83 -0.63 -1.94
N LEU A 41 4.97 -1.92 -1.60
CA LEU A 41 4.18 -2.99 -2.19
C LEU A 41 2.98 -3.26 -1.28
N THR A 42 1.77 -3.12 -1.84
CA THR A 42 0.52 -3.08 -1.06
C THR A 42 -0.58 -3.93 -1.68
N ASP A 43 -0.29 -5.19 -1.94
CA ASP A 43 -1.26 -6.13 -2.48
C ASP A 43 -2.53 -6.22 -1.63
N HIS A 44 -3.66 -6.53 -2.24
CA HIS A 44 -4.92 -6.72 -1.53
C HIS A 44 -4.79 -7.77 -0.43
N ASN A 45 -5.08 -7.37 0.81
CA ASN A 45 -5.16 -8.23 1.99
C ASN A 45 -3.99 -9.22 2.18
N SER A 46 -2.81 -8.93 1.64
CA SER A 46 -1.65 -9.83 1.70
C SER A 46 -0.31 -9.08 1.63
N VAL A 47 0.71 -9.64 2.25
CA VAL A 47 2.10 -9.18 2.20
C VAL A 47 3.06 -10.25 1.66
N LYS A 48 2.51 -11.31 1.05
CA LYS A 48 3.30 -12.52 0.69
C LYS A 48 4.39 -12.24 -0.34
N ASN A 49 4.24 -11.23 -1.19
CA ASN A 49 5.29 -10.79 -2.13
C ASN A 49 6.22 -9.71 -1.56
N CYS A 50 5.97 -9.18 -0.35
CA CYS A 50 6.86 -8.18 0.25
C CYS A 50 8.30 -8.69 0.47
N PRO A 51 8.57 -9.94 0.92
CA PRO A 51 9.93 -10.45 1.05
C PRO A 51 10.69 -10.41 -0.27
N ALA A 52 10.09 -10.90 -1.35
CA ALA A 52 10.67 -10.89 -2.69
C ALA A 52 10.91 -9.44 -3.19
N PHE A 53 9.98 -8.55 -2.90
CA PHE A 53 10.10 -7.13 -3.24
C PHE A 53 11.26 -6.45 -2.50
N PHE A 54 11.47 -6.74 -1.22
CA PHE A 54 12.60 -6.19 -0.44
C PHE A 54 13.94 -6.61 -1.03
N GLU A 55 14.12 -7.89 -1.36
CA GLU A 55 15.33 -8.38 -2.01
C GLU A 55 15.54 -7.78 -3.42
N ALA A 56 14.48 -7.64 -4.20
CA ALA A 56 14.54 -7.01 -5.52
C ALA A 56 14.90 -5.52 -5.40
N ALA A 57 14.25 -4.79 -4.50
CA ALA A 57 14.46 -3.36 -4.29
C ALA A 57 15.90 -3.02 -3.90
N GLU A 58 16.57 -3.87 -3.10
CA GLU A 58 17.99 -3.71 -2.77
C GLU A 58 18.86 -3.71 -4.02
N ARG A 59 18.59 -4.60 -5.00
CA ARG A 59 19.35 -4.66 -6.26
C ARG A 59 19.18 -3.42 -7.13
N TYR A 60 18.02 -2.78 -7.05
CA TYR A 60 17.71 -1.56 -7.82
C TYR A 60 17.96 -0.26 -7.03
N GLU A 61 18.46 -0.35 -5.79
CA GLU A 61 18.67 0.81 -4.91
C GLU A 61 17.38 1.63 -4.72
N VAL A 62 16.25 0.96 -4.55
CA VAL A 62 14.96 1.52 -4.16
C VAL A 62 14.72 1.18 -2.70
N ILE A 63 14.15 2.08 -1.93
CA ILE A 63 13.84 1.89 -0.51
C ILE A 63 12.45 1.23 -0.41
N PRO A 64 12.38 -0.07 -0.04
CA PRO A 64 11.11 -0.76 0.04
C PRO A 64 10.37 -0.46 1.34
N ILE A 65 9.05 -0.35 1.24
CA ILE A 65 8.11 -0.35 2.36
C ILE A 65 7.21 -1.58 2.21
N ALA A 66 7.06 -2.33 3.29
CA ALA A 66 6.12 -3.44 3.32
C ALA A 66 4.72 -2.96 3.71
N GLY A 67 3.71 -3.41 3.00
CA GLY A 67 2.33 -3.03 3.28
C GLY A 67 1.30 -3.93 2.62
N MET A 68 0.05 -3.57 2.80
CA MET A 68 -1.08 -4.14 2.08
C MET A 68 -2.18 -3.09 1.91
N GLU A 69 -2.99 -3.22 0.89
CA GLU A 69 -4.28 -2.56 0.81
C GLU A 69 -5.34 -3.49 1.42
N LEU A 70 -5.77 -3.17 2.65
CA LEU A 70 -6.77 -3.97 3.35
C LEU A 70 -8.18 -3.53 2.95
N THR A 71 -9.05 -4.50 2.64
CA THR A 71 -10.48 -4.27 2.44
C THR A 71 -11.21 -4.53 3.75
N THR A 72 -11.81 -3.48 4.33
CA THR A 72 -12.57 -3.56 5.59
C THR A 72 -13.90 -4.27 5.41
N SER A 73 -14.61 -4.56 6.52
CA SER A 73 -15.95 -5.16 6.50
C SER A 73 -17.00 -4.29 5.80
N GLU A 74 -16.76 -2.98 5.69
CA GLU A 74 -17.58 -2.01 4.96
C GLU A 74 -17.19 -1.90 3.48
N GLU A 75 -16.22 -2.72 3.01
CA GLU A 75 -15.63 -2.66 1.66
C GLU A 75 -14.84 -1.37 1.39
N ILE A 76 -14.35 -0.72 2.46
CA ILE A 76 -13.44 0.44 2.35
C ILE A 76 -12.01 -0.08 2.23
N HIS A 77 -11.26 0.49 1.29
CA HIS A 77 -9.84 0.20 1.11
C HIS A 77 -8.99 1.10 2.02
N VAL A 78 -8.04 0.48 2.70
CA VAL A 78 -7.13 1.17 3.62
C VAL A 78 -5.71 0.65 3.39
N VAL A 79 -4.80 1.55 3.05
CA VAL A 79 -3.38 1.21 2.96
C VAL A 79 -2.81 1.08 4.36
N CYS A 80 -2.20 -0.08 4.64
CA CYS A 80 -1.51 -0.40 5.88
C CYS A 80 -0.02 -0.55 5.58
N LEU A 81 0.84 0.26 6.21
CA LEU A 81 2.28 0.27 5.98
C LEU A 81 3.04 -0.08 7.25
N PHE A 82 4.18 -0.74 7.11
CA PHE A 82 5.03 -1.18 8.22
C PHE A 82 6.49 -0.76 7.97
N GLU A 83 7.11 -0.20 9.01
CA GLU A 83 8.50 0.21 8.99
C GLU A 83 9.44 -1.01 8.84
N MET A 84 9.07 -2.12 9.50
CA MET A 84 9.81 -3.37 9.48
C MET A 84 9.05 -4.45 8.72
N LEU A 85 9.74 -5.20 7.86
CA LEU A 85 9.16 -6.31 7.11
C LEU A 85 8.55 -7.39 8.03
N ASP A 86 9.23 -7.71 9.14
CA ASP A 86 8.74 -8.72 10.10
C ASP A 86 7.39 -8.32 10.73
N ASP A 87 7.17 -7.03 10.96
CA ASP A 87 5.90 -6.52 11.49
C ASP A 87 4.78 -6.68 10.46
N ALA A 88 5.07 -6.40 9.18
CA ALA A 88 4.14 -6.63 8.08
C ALA A 88 3.78 -8.12 7.96
N LEU A 89 4.77 -9.01 8.04
CA LEU A 89 4.54 -10.45 7.95
C LEU A 89 3.65 -10.96 9.08
N ARG A 90 3.91 -10.51 10.33
CA ARG A 90 3.06 -10.86 11.48
C ARG A 90 1.63 -10.32 11.32
N PHE A 91 1.48 -9.11 10.79
CA PHE A 91 0.17 -8.56 10.47
C PHE A 91 -0.52 -9.35 9.35
N GLY A 92 0.21 -9.76 8.31
CA GLY A 92 -0.31 -10.59 7.23
C GLY A 92 -0.87 -11.94 7.73
N GLU A 93 -0.20 -12.58 8.70
CA GLU A 93 -0.71 -13.80 9.35
C GLU A 93 -2.03 -13.55 10.11
N GLU A 94 -2.20 -12.37 10.72
CA GLU A 94 -3.46 -11.99 11.37
C GLU A 94 -4.56 -11.81 10.33
N ILE A 95 -4.28 -11.14 9.22
CA ILE A 95 -5.24 -10.90 8.14
C ILE A 95 -5.65 -12.21 7.46
N ASP A 96 -4.72 -13.14 7.24
CA ASP A 96 -5.04 -14.47 6.68
C ASP A 96 -6.10 -15.22 7.51
N ARG A 97 -6.14 -15.02 8.84
CA ARG A 97 -7.16 -15.61 9.73
C ARG A 97 -8.50 -14.88 9.70
N ARG A 98 -8.51 -13.63 9.25
CA ARG A 98 -9.68 -12.73 9.31
C ARG A 98 -10.35 -12.50 7.96
N ARG A 99 -9.72 -12.99 6.89
CA ARG A 99 -10.34 -12.99 5.56
C ARG A 99 -11.43 -14.06 5.45
N LEU A 100 -12.48 -13.76 4.70
CA LEU A 100 -13.47 -14.77 4.34
C LEU A 100 -12.83 -15.83 3.41
N PRO A 101 -13.02 -17.13 3.65
CA PRO A 101 -12.39 -18.21 2.88
C PRO A 101 -13.12 -18.44 1.54
N VAL A 102 -13.18 -17.42 0.71
CA VAL A 102 -13.75 -17.49 -0.65
C VAL A 102 -12.65 -17.94 -1.61
N LYS A 103 -12.86 -19.06 -2.30
CA LYS A 103 -11.88 -19.56 -3.27
C LYS A 103 -11.75 -18.64 -4.47
N ASN A 104 -10.51 -18.38 -4.87
CA ASN A 104 -10.25 -17.66 -6.11
C ASN A 104 -10.75 -18.45 -7.33
N ARG A 105 -11.13 -17.72 -8.35
CA ARG A 105 -11.46 -18.24 -9.68
C ARG A 105 -10.59 -17.51 -10.71
N PRO A 106 -9.41 -18.08 -11.03
CA PRO A 106 -8.44 -17.42 -11.93
C PRO A 106 -9.02 -17.11 -13.32
N ASP A 107 -9.98 -17.92 -13.77
CA ASP A 107 -10.72 -17.70 -15.02
C ASP A 107 -11.60 -16.44 -15.03
N ILE A 108 -11.86 -15.84 -13.85
CA ILE A 108 -12.68 -14.63 -13.68
C ILE A 108 -11.86 -13.46 -13.11
N PHE A 109 -11.07 -13.74 -12.05
CA PHE A 109 -10.43 -12.70 -11.24
C PHE A 109 -8.93 -12.56 -11.49
N GLY A 110 -8.31 -13.47 -12.27
CA GLY A 110 -6.86 -13.53 -12.46
C GLY A 110 -6.16 -14.45 -11.46
N GLU A 111 -4.89 -14.68 -11.71
CA GLU A 111 -4.01 -15.44 -10.83
C GLU A 111 -3.64 -14.60 -9.59
N GLN A 112 -3.12 -15.26 -8.57
CA GLN A 112 -2.62 -14.63 -7.36
C GLN A 112 -1.26 -15.25 -7.04
N LEU A 113 -0.24 -14.80 -7.79
CA LEU A 113 1.07 -15.43 -7.84
C LEU A 113 1.95 -15.00 -6.66
N ILE A 114 2.55 -15.96 -5.98
CA ILE A 114 3.57 -15.74 -4.96
C ILE A 114 4.91 -16.08 -5.60
N LEU A 115 5.80 -15.09 -5.70
CA LEU A 115 7.07 -15.19 -6.40
C LEU A 115 8.24 -14.96 -5.44
N ASP A 116 9.41 -15.48 -5.82
CA ASP A 116 10.68 -15.05 -5.23
C ASP A 116 11.23 -13.79 -5.93
N SER A 117 12.37 -13.28 -5.47
CA SER A 117 12.99 -12.07 -6.00
C SER A 117 13.60 -12.23 -7.41
N GLU A 118 13.62 -13.43 -7.95
CA GLU A 118 14.09 -13.77 -9.30
C GLU A 118 12.93 -14.14 -10.23
N ASP A 119 11.68 -13.83 -9.82
CA ASP A 119 10.44 -14.11 -10.55
C ASP A 119 10.11 -15.61 -10.69
N ASN A 120 10.71 -16.49 -9.87
CA ASN A 120 10.30 -17.88 -9.83
C ASN A 120 9.01 -18.03 -9.02
N LEU A 121 8.06 -18.80 -9.58
CA LEU A 121 6.81 -19.12 -8.87
C LEU A 121 7.09 -20.04 -7.68
N ILE A 122 6.77 -19.57 -6.47
CA ILE A 122 6.92 -20.35 -5.24
C ILE A 122 5.57 -20.76 -4.62
N GLY A 123 4.47 -20.20 -5.08
CA GLY A 123 3.12 -20.57 -4.65
C GLY A 123 2.04 -19.72 -5.30
N ASN A 124 0.79 -20.08 -5.03
CA ASN A 124 -0.39 -19.31 -5.40
C ASN A 124 -1.27 -19.13 -4.17
N GLU A 125 -1.89 -17.95 -4.03
CA GLU A 125 -2.91 -17.76 -3.01
C GLU A 125 -4.24 -18.34 -3.51
N GLU A 126 -4.77 -19.31 -2.77
CA GLU A 126 -5.98 -20.03 -3.17
C GLU A 126 -7.28 -19.28 -2.85
N ASN A 127 -7.27 -18.40 -1.85
CA ASN A 127 -8.44 -17.64 -1.48
C ASN A 127 -8.38 -16.25 -2.12
N LEU A 128 -9.52 -15.78 -2.63
CA LEU A 128 -9.62 -14.50 -3.32
C LEU A 128 -9.23 -13.36 -2.37
N LEU A 129 -8.18 -12.63 -2.72
CA LEU A 129 -7.62 -11.56 -1.89
C LEU A 129 -8.47 -10.30 -1.85
N SER A 130 -9.24 -10.01 -2.90
CA SER A 130 -10.08 -8.81 -2.97
C SER A 130 -11.37 -8.89 -2.16
N VAL A 131 -11.58 -9.97 -1.38
CA VAL A 131 -12.75 -10.11 -0.51
C VAL A 131 -12.55 -9.35 0.80
N ALA A 132 -13.60 -8.71 1.30
CA ALA A 132 -13.59 -8.00 2.57
C ALA A 132 -13.14 -8.90 3.74
N THR A 133 -12.44 -8.29 4.69
CA THR A 133 -12.13 -8.90 6.00
C THR A 133 -13.31 -8.71 6.96
N ASP A 134 -13.23 -9.30 8.15
CA ASP A 134 -14.16 -9.04 9.25
C ASP A 134 -13.79 -7.83 10.11
N ILE A 135 -12.82 -7.02 9.65
CA ILE A 135 -12.27 -5.86 10.36
C ILE A 135 -13.01 -4.61 9.92
N SER A 136 -13.62 -3.90 10.89
CA SER A 136 -14.24 -2.61 10.59
C SER A 136 -13.21 -1.49 10.41
N VAL A 137 -13.55 -0.48 9.62
CA VAL A 137 -12.71 0.70 9.43
C VAL A 137 -12.40 1.41 10.75
N GLU A 138 -13.30 1.37 11.72
CA GLU A 138 -13.13 1.95 13.05
C GLU A 138 -12.08 1.22 13.88
N SER A 139 -12.03 -0.12 13.83
CA SER A 139 -11.09 -0.93 14.62
C SER A 139 -9.70 -1.07 13.99
N LEU A 140 -9.59 -0.84 12.68
CA LEU A 140 -8.37 -1.09 11.93
C LEU A 140 -7.17 -0.23 12.38
N PRO A 141 -7.29 1.08 12.64
CA PRO A 141 -6.13 1.88 13.03
C PRO A 141 -5.47 1.43 14.35
N GLU A 142 -6.27 1.00 15.33
CA GLU A 142 -5.73 0.46 16.58
C GLU A 142 -5.05 -0.89 16.36
N LEU A 143 -5.66 -1.76 15.54
CA LEU A 143 -5.09 -3.06 15.18
C LEU A 143 -3.73 -2.88 14.49
N VAL A 144 -3.63 -2.03 13.47
CA VAL A 144 -2.38 -1.79 12.72
C VAL A 144 -1.29 -1.21 13.63
N ARG A 145 -1.63 -0.25 14.49
CA ARG A 145 -0.68 0.28 15.50
C ARG A 145 -0.18 -0.80 16.45
N GLY A 146 -1.02 -1.77 16.80
CA GLY A 146 -0.63 -2.91 17.65
C GLY A 146 0.47 -3.78 17.04
N TYR A 147 0.61 -3.76 15.72
CA TYR A 147 1.68 -4.42 14.96
C TYR A 147 2.82 -3.47 14.57
N GLY A 148 2.84 -2.23 15.07
CA GLY A 148 3.89 -1.25 14.78
C GLY A 148 3.72 -0.49 13.47
N GLY A 149 2.61 -0.70 12.76
CA GLY A 149 2.28 -0.06 11.50
C GLY A 149 1.54 1.27 11.63
N ILE A 150 1.27 1.86 10.49
CA ILE A 150 0.36 2.99 10.27
C ILE A 150 -0.65 2.61 9.20
N CYS A 151 -1.79 3.28 9.17
CA CYS A 151 -2.72 3.11 8.06
C CYS A 151 -3.45 4.41 7.74
N TYR A 152 -3.94 4.47 6.50
CA TYR A 152 -4.73 5.60 6.01
C TYR A 152 -5.73 5.13 4.94
N PRO A 153 -6.90 5.81 4.81
CA PRO A 153 -7.86 5.47 3.78
C PRO A 153 -7.24 5.69 2.39
N ALA A 154 -7.36 4.64 1.55
CA ALA A 154 -6.88 4.65 0.19
C ALA A 154 -7.77 5.53 -0.69
N HIS A 155 -7.18 6.15 -1.72
CA HIS A 155 -7.83 6.85 -2.83
C HIS A 155 -9.23 7.40 -2.51
N ILE A 156 -9.35 8.31 -1.50
CA ILE A 156 -10.63 8.84 -1.02
C ILE A 156 -11.46 9.55 -2.10
N ASP A 157 -10.83 9.86 -3.22
CA ASP A 157 -11.40 10.50 -4.39
C ASP A 157 -11.87 9.50 -5.48
N ARG A 158 -11.90 8.18 -5.17
CA ARG A 158 -12.47 7.13 -6.05
C ARG A 158 -13.89 6.76 -5.64
N ASP A 159 -14.70 6.37 -6.64
CA ASP A 159 -16.08 5.89 -6.44
C ASP A 159 -16.13 4.46 -5.88
N SER A 160 -15.09 3.66 -6.08
CA SER A 160 -15.00 2.28 -5.60
C SER A 160 -13.94 2.15 -4.51
N GLY A 161 -14.28 1.52 -3.40
CA GLY A 161 -13.38 1.28 -2.26
C GLY A 161 -13.01 2.54 -1.45
N GLY A 162 -13.33 3.73 -1.93
CA GLY A 162 -13.04 4.98 -1.22
C GLY A 162 -13.96 5.21 -0.04
N ILE A 163 -13.40 5.63 1.11
CA ILE A 163 -14.18 5.88 2.34
C ILE A 163 -15.28 6.92 2.12
N VAL A 164 -15.01 7.96 1.35
CA VAL A 164 -15.99 9.04 1.08
C VAL A 164 -17.14 8.53 0.21
N SER A 165 -16.88 7.65 -0.75
CA SER A 165 -17.92 7.09 -1.60
C SER A 165 -18.85 6.13 -0.85
N ILE A 166 -18.31 5.40 0.12
CA ILE A 166 -19.05 4.40 0.90
C ILE A 166 -19.81 5.03 2.06
N LEU A 167 -19.16 5.90 2.84
CA LEU A 167 -19.76 6.53 4.02
C LEU A 167 -20.45 7.87 3.73
N GLY A 168 -20.20 8.49 2.56
CA GLY A 168 -20.67 9.84 2.23
C GLY A 168 -19.91 10.96 2.96
N THR A 169 -18.96 10.63 3.81
CA THR A 169 -18.15 11.55 4.62
C THR A 169 -16.76 10.99 4.85
N LEU A 170 -15.86 11.83 5.35
CA LEU A 170 -14.58 11.44 5.93
C LEU A 170 -14.66 11.68 7.44
N PRO A 171 -14.84 10.62 8.27
CA PRO A 171 -14.89 10.79 9.72
C PRO A 171 -13.54 11.25 10.28
N ASP A 172 -13.53 12.18 11.21
CA ASP A 172 -12.34 12.76 11.85
C ASP A 172 -11.90 12.01 13.12
N ASP A 173 -12.74 11.12 13.63
CA ASP A 173 -12.54 10.37 14.88
C ASP A 173 -11.98 8.96 14.69
N LEU A 174 -11.72 8.52 13.46
CA LEU A 174 -11.17 7.18 13.15
C LEU A 174 -9.68 7.03 13.51
N GLY A 175 -8.98 8.14 13.76
CA GLY A 175 -7.58 8.11 14.19
C GLY A 175 -6.58 7.85 13.06
N PHE A 176 -6.95 8.14 11.82
CA PHE A 176 -6.01 8.20 10.69
C PHE A 176 -5.16 9.47 10.77
N SER A 177 -3.85 9.33 10.52
CA SER A 177 -2.89 10.45 10.48
C SER A 177 -2.53 10.90 9.07
N ALA A 178 -2.95 10.15 8.06
CA ALA A 178 -2.74 10.45 6.66
C ALA A 178 -3.99 10.13 5.84
N VAL A 179 -4.00 10.57 4.59
CA VAL A 179 -5.08 10.32 3.62
C VAL A 179 -4.51 10.28 2.21
N GLU A 180 -5.01 9.36 1.39
CA GLU A 180 -4.54 9.20 0.02
C GLU A 180 -5.52 9.76 -1.01
N PHE A 181 -4.96 10.44 -1.99
CA PHE A 181 -5.62 10.82 -3.24
C PHE A 181 -4.98 10.11 -4.43
N ARG A 182 -5.79 9.65 -5.34
CA ARG A 182 -5.31 9.17 -6.63
C ARG A 182 -4.99 10.34 -7.59
N ASP A 183 -5.77 11.40 -7.54
CA ASP A 183 -5.57 12.61 -8.35
C ASP A 183 -5.34 13.83 -7.45
N ALA A 184 -4.11 14.37 -7.48
CA ALA A 184 -3.76 15.58 -6.75
C ALA A 184 -4.67 16.79 -7.09
N GLY A 185 -5.27 16.81 -8.28
CA GLY A 185 -6.24 17.84 -8.69
C GLY A 185 -7.49 17.88 -7.81
N ASN A 186 -7.82 16.77 -7.15
CA ASN A 186 -9.00 16.67 -6.28
C ASN A 186 -8.76 17.19 -4.86
N ILE A 187 -7.51 17.34 -4.41
CA ILE A 187 -7.16 17.71 -3.03
C ILE A 187 -7.87 18.99 -2.61
N LYS A 188 -7.88 20.03 -3.46
CA LYS A 188 -8.50 21.30 -3.13
C LYS A 188 -10.01 21.17 -2.89
N SER A 189 -10.74 20.50 -3.77
CA SER A 189 -12.19 20.32 -3.66
C SER A 189 -12.59 19.48 -2.46
N TYR A 190 -11.76 18.50 -2.09
CA TYR A 190 -11.97 17.69 -0.89
C TYR A 190 -11.66 18.45 0.39
N SER A 191 -10.58 19.25 0.43
CA SER A 191 -10.24 20.12 1.57
C SER A 191 -11.29 21.20 1.85
N GLU A 192 -12.09 21.59 0.86
CA GLU A 192 -13.24 22.50 1.03
C GLU A 192 -14.45 21.79 1.67
N ARG A 193 -14.51 20.46 1.62
CA ARG A 193 -15.62 19.63 2.11
C ARG A 193 -15.32 18.92 3.42
N PHE A 194 -14.06 18.53 3.63
CA PHE A 194 -13.61 17.74 4.76
C PHE A 194 -12.40 18.40 5.42
N ASP A 195 -12.32 18.31 6.73
CA ASP A 195 -11.15 18.80 7.46
C ASP A 195 -9.98 17.82 7.30
N LEU A 196 -9.02 18.18 6.47
CA LEU A 196 -7.76 17.47 6.29
C LEU A 196 -6.62 18.09 7.12
N SER A 197 -6.91 19.08 7.96
CA SER A 197 -5.90 19.72 8.81
C SER A 197 -5.36 18.71 9.83
N GLY A 198 -4.06 18.56 9.89
CA GLY A 198 -3.43 17.57 10.76
C GLY A 198 -3.24 16.19 10.15
N MET A 199 -3.69 15.97 8.91
CA MET A 199 -3.39 14.75 8.15
C MET A 199 -2.28 14.99 7.14
N THR A 200 -1.40 14.02 6.98
CA THR A 200 -0.46 13.98 5.86
C THR A 200 -1.21 13.54 4.61
N VAL A 201 -1.23 14.42 3.60
CA VAL A 201 -1.86 14.09 2.31
C VAL A 201 -0.82 13.43 1.40
N VAL A 202 -1.09 12.21 0.96
CA VAL A 202 -0.26 11.48 0.00
C VAL A 202 -0.99 11.30 -1.32
N THR A 203 -0.20 11.20 -2.41
CA THR A 203 -0.72 10.87 -3.75
C THR A 203 0.04 9.70 -4.32
N ASN A 204 -0.65 8.61 -4.62
CA ASN A 204 -0.05 7.38 -5.10
C ASN A 204 -0.67 6.94 -6.42
N SER A 205 -0.03 6.00 -7.11
CA SER A 205 -0.51 5.54 -8.41
C SER A 205 -1.67 4.55 -8.31
N ASP A 206 -1.70 3.72 -7.26
CA ASP A 206 -2.57 2.55 -7.19
C ASP A 206 -2.39 1.69 -8.45
N ALA A 207 -1.11 1.46 -8.81
CA ALA A 207 -0.75 0.81 -10.07
C ALA A 207 -1.00 -0.70 -10.00
N HIS A 208 -1.71 -1.21 -11.01
CA HIS A 208 -2.01 -2.63 -11.22
C HIS A 208 -1.30 -3.21 -12.45
N PHE A 209 -0.51 -2.39 -13.13
CA PHE A 209 0.32 -2.74 -14.28
C PHE A 209 1.57 -1.85 -14.28
N LEU A 210 2.68 -2.34 -14.84
CA LEU A 210 3.98 -1.66 -14.75
C LEU A 210 3.97 -0.23 -15.26
N THR A 211 3.29 0.02 -16.39
CA THR A 211 3.19 1.38 -16.96
C THR A 211 2.23 2.29 -16.19
N GLY A 212 1.54 1.77 -15.18
CA GLY A 212 0.72 2.55 -14.25
C GLY A 212 1.52 3.18 -13.12
N ILE A 213 2.73 2.68 -12.85
CA ILE A 213 3.67 3.27 -11.88
C ILE A 213 4.07 4.65 -12.40
N ARG A 214 3.81 5.69 -11.60
CA ARG A 214 4.04 7.08 -12.04
C ARG A 214 5.52 7.43 -12.01
N ASP A 215 5.89 8.35 -12.89
CA ASP A 215 7.16 9.04 -12.78
C ASP A 215 7.21 9.86 -11.48
N LYS A 216 8.42 10.29 -11.09
CA LYS A 216 8.66 11.09 -9.88
C LYS A 216 7.88 12.41 -9.87
N GLU A 217 6.72 12.39 -9.20
CA GLU A 217 5.86 13.56 -9.02
C GLU A 217 5.72 13.92 -7.53
N ALA A 218 5.29 12.96 -6.71
CA ALA A 218 5.13 13.12 -5.27
C ALA A 218 6.45 12.89 -4.53
N TYR A 219 6.72 13.69 -3.49
CA TYR A 219 7.96 13.56 -2.71
C TYR A 219 7.76 13.96 -1.24
N PHE A 220 8.65 13.47 -0.40
CA PHE A 220 8.86 13.97 0.96
C PHE A 220 10.21 14.67 1.06
N ASP A 221 10.26 15.78 1.78
CA ASP A 221 11.50 16.42 2.20
C ASP A 221 11.91 15.83 3.56
N LEU A 222 12.90 14.91 3.56
CA LEU A 222 13.43 14.28 4.76
C LEU A 222 14.75 14.95 5.20
N PRO A 223 15.20 14.76 6.47
CA PRO A 223 16.46 15.30 6.96
C PRO A 223 17.65 14.92 6.07
N ASP A 224 18.63 15.82 5.95
CA ASP A 224 19.89 15.50 5.28
C ASP A 224 20.71 14.50 6.11
N GLY A 225 21.55 13.71 5.43
CA GLY A 225 22.52 12.83 6.07
C GLY A 225 21.99 11.46 6.47
N LEU A 226 20.77 11.10 6.06
CA LEU A 226 20.29 9.72 6.17
C LEU A 226 21.14 8.82 5.26
N SER A 227 21.66 7.73 5.80
CA SER A 227 22.67 6.90 5.17
C SER A 227 22.23 5.47 4.90
N SER A 228 21.08 5.06 5.46
CA SER A 228 20.55 3.72 5.24
C SER A 228 19.03 3.72 4.93
N PRO A 229 18.53 2.68 4.26
CA PRO A 229 17.09 2.51 4.03
C PRO A 229 16.27 2.51 5.33
N GLU A 230 16.82 1.98 6.43
CA GLU A 230 16.16 1.94 7.74
C GLU A 230 15.98 3.34 8.32
N GLU A 231 17.01 4.19 8.25
CA GLU A 231 16.93 5.60 8.69
C GLU A 231 15.88 6.37 7.89
N ILE A 232 15.82 6.14 6.58
CA ILE A 232 14.87 6.81 5.69
C ILE A 232 13.44 6.32 5.99
N ARG A 233 13.22 5.00 6.18
CA ARG A 233 11.92 4.47 6.62
C ARG A 233 11.49 5.07 7.95
N ALA A 234 12.38 5.12 8.94
CA ALA A 234 12.07 5.67 10.25
C ALA A 234 11.63 7.15 10.18
N GLU A 235 12.30 7.98 9.35
CA GLU A 235 11.91 9.38 9.16
C GLU A 235 10.59 9.51 8.38
N LEU A 236 10.38 8.68 7.35
CA LEU A 236 9.09 8.63 6.64
C LEU A 236 7.94 8.33 7.60
N PHE A 237 8.09 7.29 8.44
CA PHE A 237 7.04 6.89 9.38
C PHE A 237 6.74 7.94 10.45
N LYS A 238 7.71 8.80 10.81
CA LYS A 238 7.46 9.97 11.67
C LYS A 238 6.57 11.01 11.01
N LEU A 239 6.65 11.17 9.69
CA LEU A 239 5.79 12.10 8.94
C LEU A 239 4.38 11.56 8.73
N LEU A 240 4.24 10.23 8.68
CA LEU A 240 2.95 9.57 8.43
C LEU A 240 2.18 9.24 9.72
N ARG A 241 2.83 9.36 10.89
CA ARG A 241 2.22 9.19 12.24
C ARG A 241 1.65 10.52 12.75
#